data_93835d5a1758ea0803b503573c949b73
#
_entry.id   93835d5a1758ea0803b503573c949b73
#
_cell.length_a   1.000
_cell.length_b   1.000
_cell.length_c   1.000
_cell.angle_alpha   90.00
_cell.angle_beta   90.00
_cell.angle_gamma   90.00
#
_symmetry.space_group_name_H-M   'P 1'
#
loop_
_entity.id
_entity.type
_entity.pdbx_description
1 polymer ?
#
loop_
_entity_poly.entity_id
_entity_poly.type
_entity_poly.pdbx_seq_one_letter_code
_entity_poly.pdbx_strand_id
1 'polypeptide(L)' 'ALRLDFKNDRNVTVIYKGEEIGTFPWSVALGYCSIESENPSLIVMINDDGTLKVDYSDDDDYYTFHCVKSDSE' A
#
# COMPACT_ATOMS: atom_id res chain seq x y z
N ALA A 1 -12.13 2.41 2.36
CA ALA A 1 -11.10 1.41 2.69
C ALA A 1 -10.01 1.41 1.63
N LEU A 2 -8.83 1.04 2.04
CA LEU A 2 -7.67 0.93 1.15
C LEU A 2 -7.32 -0.52 0.95
N ARG A 3 -7.05 -0.90 -0.28
CA ARG A 3 -6.62 -2.25 -0.61
C ARG A 3 -5.35 -2.21 -1.44
N LEU A 4 -4.39 -3.03 -1.07
CA LEU A 4 -3.15 -3.19 -1.82
C LEU A 4 -3.10 -4.61 -2.33
N ASP A 5 -3.01 -4.76 -3.64
CA ASP A 5 -3.01 -6.06 -4.29
C ASP A 5 -1.61 -6.30 -4.87
N PHE A 6 -0.80 -7.07 -4.14
CA PHE A 6 0.59 -7.31 -4.53
C PHE A 6 0.65 -8.40 -5.59
N LYS A 7 1.36 -8.11 -6.66
CA LYS A 7 1.50 -9.02 -7.79
C LYS A 7 2.87 -9.69 -7.76
N ASN A 8 3.01 -10.76 -8.52
CA ASN A 8 4.25 -11.53 -8.56
C ASN A 8 5.40 -10.81 -9.26
N ASP A 9 5.09 -9.81 -10.05
CA ASP A 9 6.09 -9.10 -10.84
C ASP A 9 6.62 -7.85 -10.15
N ARG A 10 6.46 -7.80 -8.81
CA ARG A 10 6.90 -6.68 -7.99
C ARG A 10 6.13 -5.40 -8.23
N ASN A 11 4.90 -5.53 -8.68
CA ASN A 11 3.99 -4.41 -8.79
C ASN A 11 2.85 -4.58 -7.80
N VAL A 12 2.29 -3.46 -7.37
CA VAL A 12 1.15 -3.46 -6.47
C VAL A 12 0.06 -2.59 -7.08
N THR A 13 -1.15 -3.12 -7.10
CA THR A 13 -2.32 -2.35 -7.53
C THR A 13 -2.96 -1.73 -6.31
N VAL A 14 -3.15 -0.43 -6.34
CA VAL A 14 -3.72 0.32 -5.23
C VAL A 14 -5.18 0.63 -5.53
N ILE A 15 -6.05 0.22 -4.62
CA ILE A 15 -7.49 0.42 -4.76
C ILE A 15 -7.97 1.21 -3.56
N TYR A 16 -8.58 2.36 -3.81
CA TYR A 16 -9.03 3.27 -2.77
C TYR A 16 -10.49 3.64 -3.02
N LYS A 17 -11.32 3.42 -2.03
CA LYS A 17 -12.76 3.67 -2.11
C LYS A 17 -13.41 2.96 -3.29
N GLY A 18 -12.94 1.73 -3.56
CA GLY A 18 -13.48 0.93 -4.64
C GLY A 18 -12.96 1.28 -6.03
N GLU A 19 -12.06 2.25 -6.12
CA GLU A 19 -11.50 2.66 -7.41
C GLU A 19 -10.03 2.27 -7.49
N GLU A 20 -9.65 1.71 -8.62
CA GLU A 20 -8.25 1.40 -8.87
C GLU A 20 -7.50 2.69 -9.21
N ILE A 21 -6.55 3.05 -8.35
CA ILE A 21 -5.76 4.26 -8.54
C ILE A 21 -4.66 4.02 -9.55
N GLY A 22 -4.03 2.86 -9.48
CA GLY A 22 -2.96 2.51 -10.40
C GLY A 22 -2.17 1.33 -9.92
N THR A 23 -1.18 0.94 -10.72
CA THR A 23 -0.27 -0.15 -10.39
C THR A 23 1.14 0.42 -10.38
N PHE A 24 1.87 0.18 -9.29
CA PHE A 24 3.16 0.80 -9.06
C PHE A 24 4.19 -0.24 -8.63
N PRO A 25 5.47 -0.04 -8.94
CA PRO A 25 6.53 -0.91 -8.43
C PRO A 25 6.66 -0.76 -6.91
N TRP A 26 7.07 -1.85 -6.26
CA TRP A 26 7.31 -1.81 -4.82
C TRP A 26 8.58 -2.56 -4.48
N SER A 27 9.16 -2.23 -3.33
CA SER A 27 10.34 -2.91 -2.81
C SER A 27 10.29 -2.90 -1.28
N VAL A 28 11.01 -3.83 -0.67
CA VAL A 28 11.05 -3.97 0.79
C VAL A 28 12.49 -3.87 1.26
N ALA A 29 12.71 -3.04 2.27
CA ALA A 29 14.00 -2.92 2.91
C ALA A 29 13.81 -2.44 4.34
N LEU A 30 14.54 -3.05 5.29
CA LEU A 30 14.62 -2.59 6.69
C LEU A 30 13.23 -2.46 7.35
N GLY A 31 12.32 -3.37 7.04
CA GLY A 31 11.00 -3.36 7.66
C GLY A 31 10.01 -2.41 7.02
N TYR A 32 10.39 -1.76 5.93
CA TYR A 32 9.51 -0.86 5.19
C TYR A 32 9.25 -1.41 3.81
N CYS A 33 8.05 -1.18 3.33
CA CYS A 33 7.69 -1.46 1.95
C CYS A 33 7.51 -0.12 1.25
N SER A 34 8.33 0.14 0.25
CA SER A 34 8.26 1.39 -0.52
C SER A 34 7.47 1.15 -1.79
N ILE A 35 6.50 2.00 -2.04
CA ILE A 35 5.73 1.96 -3.28
C ILE A 35 6.09 3.21 -4.07
N GLU A 36 6.53 3.02 -5.31
CA GLU A 36 6.97 4.13 -6.14
C GLU A 36 5.76 4.80 -6.75
N SER A 37 5.14 5.66 -5.96
CA SER A 37 3.98 6.43 -6.37
C SER A 37 4.19 7.86 -5.89
N GLU A 38 3.98 8.84 -6.77
CA GLU A 38 4.17 10.23 -6.40
C GLU A 38 2.88 10.86 -5.88
N ASN A 39 1.77 10.53 -6.48
CA ASN A 39 0.50 11.09 -6.10
C ASN A 39 -0.60 10.06 -6.40
N PRO A 40 -1.11 9.40 -5.38
CA PRO A 40 -0.85 9.61 -3.97
C PRO A 40 0.51 9.07 -3.53
N SER A 41 1.04 9.64 -2.46
CA SER A 41 2.24 9.13 -1.83
C SER A 41 1.87 8.04 -0.85
N LEU A 42 2.59 6.92 -0.88
CA LEU A 42 2.27 5.77 -0.06
C LEU A 42 3.52 5.31 0.67
N ILE A 43 3.43 5.26 1.99
CA ILE A 43 4.50 4.74 2.83
C ILE A 43 3.93 3.58 3.63
N VAL A 44 4.52 2.41 3.49
CA VAL A 44 4.01 1.20 4.11
C VAL A 44 5.01 0.70 5.15
N MET A 45 4.54 0.55 6.39
CA MET A 45 5.32 -0.05 7.46
C MET A 45 4.79 -1.45 7.73
N ILE A 46 5.72 -2.38 7.91
CA ILE A 46 5.38 -3.76 8.25
C ILE A 46 5.48 -3.92 9.76
N ASN A 47 4.38 -4.23 10.40
CA ASN A 47 4.33 -4.43 11.84
C ASN A 47 4.80 -5.84 12.19
N ASP A 48 5.17 -6.02 13.47
CA ASP A 48 5.67 -7.30 13.95
C ASP A 48 4.66 -8.44 13.80
N ASP A 49 3.39 -8.11 13.82
CA ASP A 49 2.34 -9.13 13.71
C ASP A 49 1.94 -9.42 12.26
N GLY A 50 2.67 -8.86 11.31
CA GLY A 50 2.39 -9.09 9.90
C GLY A 50 1.36 -8.17 9.30
N THR A 51 0.79 -7.26 10.08
CA THR A 51 -0.11 -6.27 9.52
C THR A 51 0.68 -5.11 8.93
N LEU A 52 0.02 -4.27 8.16
CA LEU A 52 0.64 -3.14 7.50
C LEU A 52 0.01 -1.85 7.97
N LYS A 53 0.85 -0.85 8.20
CA LYS A 53 0.40 0.52 8.42
C LYS A 53 0.74 1.32 7.17
N VAL A 54 -0.26 1.90 6.56
CA VAL A 54 -0.08 2.62 5.29
C VAL A 54 -0.42 4.08 5.48
N ASP A 55 0.54 4.94 5.22
CA ASP A 55 0.32 6.38 5.21
C ASP A 55 0.05 6.81 3.77
N TYR A 56 -1.16 7.27 3.54
CA TYR A 56 -1.64 7.69 2.24
C TYR A 56 -1.78 9.20 2.24
N SER A 57 -1.18 9.87 1.29
CA SER A 57 -1.37 11.32 1.16
C SER A 57 -1.45 11.71 -0.31
N ASP A 58 -2.38 12.60 -0.60
CA ASP A 58 -2.48 13.21 -1.92
C ASP A 58 -2.57 14.72 -1.72
N ASP A 59 -2.97 15.43 -2.76
CA ASP A 59 -2.99 16.90 -2.71
C ASP A 59 -3.97 17.43 -1.68
N ASP A 60 -5.02 16.68 -1.40
CA ASP A 60 -6.12 17.16 -0.57
C ASP A 60 -6.23 16.44 0.76
N ASP A 61 -5.78 15.19 0.85
CA ASP A 61 -6.09 14.33 1.98
C ASP A 61 -4.86 13.60 2.50
N TYR A 62 -4.89 13.31 3.79
CA TYR A 62 -3.87 12.49 4.45
C TYR A 62 -4.60 11.49 5.34
N TYR A 63 -4.34 10.22 5.16
CA TYR A 63 -4.94 9.16 5.95
C TYR A 63 -3.92 8.11 6.33
N THR A 64 -4.13 7.50 7.49
CA THR A 64 -3.35 6.35 7.92
C THR A 64 -4.29 5.16 7.97
N PHE A 65 -3.91 4.09 7.31
CA PHE A 65 -4.70 2.87 7.24
C PHE A 65 -3.95 1.73 7.91
N HIS A 66 -4.70 0.84 8.54
CA HIS A 66 -4.17 -0.41 9.06
C HIS A 66 -4.73 -1.53 8.20
N CYS A 67 -3.85 -2.23 7.52
CA CYS A 67 -4.25 -3.27 6.58
C CYS A 67 -3.85 -4.63 7.12
N VAL A 68 -4.73 -5.60 6.99
CA VAL A 68 -4.42 -6.98 7.35
C VAL A 68 -4.22 -7.77 6.06
N LYS A 69 -3.39 -8.80 6.15
CA LYS A 69 -3.16 -9.65 5.01
C LYS A 69 -4.41 -10.46 4.72
N SER A 70 -4.78 -10.48 3.44
CA SER A 70 -5.90 -11.29 3.00
C SER A 70 -5.40 -12.70 2.72
N ASP A 71 -6.14 -13.67 3.20
CA ASP A 71 -5.81 -15.07 2.97
C ASP A 71 -6.54 -15.65 1.79
N SER A 72 -7.07 -14.83 0.94
CA SER A 72 -7.73 -15.32 -0.25
C SER A 72 -6.70 -15.94 -1.18
N GLU A 73 -6.93 -17.14 -1.51
CA GLU A 73 -5.99 -17.81 -2.38
C GLU A 73 -6.68 -18.44 -3.48
#